data_f7e47512ebcbb7a86187022aff4c27a1
#
_entry.id   f7e47512ebcbb7a86187022aff4c27a1
#
_cell.length_a   1.000
_cell.length_b   1.000
_cell.length_c   1.000
_cell.angle_alpha   90.00
_cell.angle_beta   90.00
_cell.angle_gamma   90.00
#
_symmetry.space_group_name_H-M   'P 1'
#
loop_
_entity.id
_entity.type
_entity.pdbx_description
1 polymer ?
#
loop_
_entity_poly.entity_id
_entity_poly.type
_entity_poly.pdbx_seq_one_letter_code
_entity_poly.pdbx_strand_id
1 'polypeptide(L)'
;MADVLTSEQRRKCMSRISSKNTKPEIIIRKFLFAHGFRFRINVKRLPGTPDIVLRKYQTVIFVNGCFWHGHEGCRYFRLPKSNVDFWKNKIERNKERDLRERIKLRDMGWHVIQFWECQLKPSVRNENLNGLLFTLNHLFLENFAVRHAVLYGEGSRELNLIAAEDKTEYEKDKPL
;
A
#
# COMPACT_ATOMS: atom_id res chain seq x y z
N MET A 1 -16.95 -2.95 -26.40
CA MET A 1 -16.52 -4.23 -26.97
C MET A 1 -17.22 -5.32 -26.20
N ALA A 2 -17.84 -6.27 -26.89
CA ALA A 2 -18.43 -7.44 -26.27
C ALA A 2 -17.30 -8.28 -25.65
N ASP A 3 -17.64 -9.04 -24.62
CA ASP A 3 -16.70 -9.97 -24.00
C ASP A 3 -16.32 -11.08 -24.97
N VAL A 4 -15.11 -11.04 -25.47
CA VAL A 4 -14.61 -11.91 -26.55
C VAL A 4 -14.26 -13.33 -26.02
N LEU A 5 -14.20 -13.51 -24.69
CA LEU A 5 -13.78 -14.77 -24.08
C LEU A 5 -14.98 -15.65 -23.75
N THR A 6 -14.89 -16.93 -24.09
CA THR A 6 -15.84 -17.94 -23.60
C THR A 6 -15.71 -18.11 -22.09
N SER A 7 -16.74 -18.67 -21.45
CA SER A 7 -16.75 -18.93 -20.00
C SER A 7 -15.54 -19.79 -19.57
N GLU A 8 -15.16 -20.76 -20.38
CA GLU A 8 -14.03 -21.65 -20.12
C GLU A 8 -12.68 -20.92 -20.26
N GLN A 9 -12.52 -20.14 -21.33
CA GLN A 9 -11.34 -19.32 -21.52
C GLN A 9 -11.16 -18.32 -20.37
N ARG A 10 -12.25 -17.72 -19.91
CA ARG A 10 -12.25 -16.81 -18.76
C ARG A 10 -11.80 -17.54 -17.49
N ARG A 11 -12.38 -18.69 -17.19
CA ARG A 11 -11.98 -19.52 -16.05
C ARG A 11 -10.48 -19.85 -16.09
N LYS A 12 -9.96 -20.21 -17.26
CA LYS A 12 -8.54 -20.51 -17.47
C LYS A 12 -7.64 -19.27 -17.30
N CYS A 13 -8.09 -18.10 -17.74
CA CYS A 13 -7.37 -16.84 -17.48
C CYS A 13 -7.35 -16.50 -16.00
N MET A 14 -8.50 -16.61 -15.33
CA MET A 14 -8.61 -16.28 -13.90
C MET A 14 -7.81 -17.24 -13.02
N SER A 15 -7.75 -18.53 -13.33
CA SER A 15 -6.95 -19.51 -12.58
C SER A 15 -5.44 -19.27 -12.67
N ARG A 16 -4.97 -18.55 -13.68
CA ARG A 16 -3.56 -18.17 -13.85
C ARG A 16 -3.14 -16.90 -13.12
N ILE A 17 -4.11 -16.17 -12.55
CA ILE A 17 -3.81 -14.96 -11.79
C ILE A 17 -3.25 -15.38 -10.43
N SER A 18 -1.96 -15.13 -10.25
CA SER A 18 -1.29 -15.37 -8.97
C SER A 18 -1.68 -14.30 -7.95
N SER A 19 -1.98 -14.73 -6.73
CA SER A 19 -2.21 -13.84 -5.59
C SER A 19 -0.92 -13.46 -4.84
N LYS A 20 0.23 -13.97 -5.27
CA LYS A 20 1.54 -13.73 -4.64
C LYS A 20 2.62 -13.72 -5.71
N ASN A 21 3.71 -13.02 -5.40
CA ASN A 21 4.85 -12.89 -6.31
C ASN A 21 4.45 -12.31 -7.66
N THR A 22 3.51 -11.39 -7.65
CA THR A 22 3.10 -10.65 -8.84
C THR A 22 4.24 -9.80 -9.39
N LYS A 23 4.19 -9.47 -10.69
CA LYS A 23 5.22 -8.60 -11.31
C LYS A 23 5.40 -7.28 -10.55
N PRO A 24 4.34 -6.56 -10.14
CA PRO A 24 4.47 -5.36 -9.32
C PRO A 24 5.23 -5.57 -8.00
N GLU A 25 4.90 -6.62 -7.25
CA GLU A 25 5.59 -6.95 -6.00
C GLU A 25 7.09 -7.22 -6.23
N ILE A 26 7.42 -8.00 -7.26
CA ILE A 26 8.81 -8.33 -7.58
C ILE A 26 9.61 -7.09 -7.95
N ILE A 27 9.02 -6.13 -8.68
CA ILE A 27 9.67 -4.87 -9.05
C ILE A 27 10.05 -4.08 -7.78
N ILE A 28 9.10 -3.89 -6.86
CA ILE A 28 9.36 -3.14 -5.62
C ILE A 28 10.40 -3.88 -4.76
N ARG A 29 10.28 -5.20 -4.62
CA ARG A 29 11.24 -6.00 -3.84
C ARG A 29 12.66 -5.91 -4.38
N LYS A 30 12.83 -6.03 -5.70
CA LYS A 30 14.14 -5.89 -6.35
C LYS A 30 14.73 -4.49 -6.14
N PHE A 31 13.91 -3.47 -6.30
CA PHE A 31 14.30 -2.09 -6.10
C PHE A 31 14.75 -1.83 -4.65
N LEU A 32 13.95 -2.20 -3.68
CA LEU A 32 14.28 -2.03 -2.26
C LEU A 32 15.55 -2.80 -1.87
N PHE A 33 15.68 -4.04 -2.36
CA PHE A 33 16.88 -4.85 -2.08
C PHE A 33 18.15 -4.22 -2.65
N ALA A 34 18.10 -3.71 -3.88
CA ALA A 34 19.21 -3.02 -4.54
C ALA A 34 19.64 -1.74 -3.78
N HIS A 35 18.70 -1.08 -3.07
CA HIS A 35 18.98 0.09 -2.24
C HIS A 35 19.29 -0.25 -0.77
N GLY A 36 19.65 -1.51 -0.48
CA GLY A 36 20.12 -1.92 0.85
C GLY A 36 19.01 -2.20 1.87
N PHE A 37 17.73 -2.11 1.50
CA PHE A 37 16.63 -2.43 2.41
C PHE A 37 16.52 -3.94 2.63
N ARG A 38 16.26 -4.32 3.87
CA ARG A 38 15.97 -5.70 4.25
C ARG A 38 14.54 -5.81 4.75
N PHE A 39 13.79 -6.77 4.23
CA PHE A 39 12.36 -6.90 4.47
C PHE A 39 11.94 -8.37 4.59
N ARG A 40 10.77 -8.60 5.13
CA ARG A 40 10.05 -9.88 5.08
C ARG A 40 8.86 -9.75 4.13
N ILE A 41 8.42 -10.87 3.58
CA ILE A 41 7.30 -10.92 2.63
C ILE A 41 6.14 -11.73 3.21
N ASN A 42 4.91 -11.34 2.84
CA ASN A 42 3.68 -12.09 3.14
C ASN A 42 3.60 -12.55 4.61
N VAL A 43 3.81 -11.63 5.55
CA VAL A 43 3.83 -11.95 6.98
C VAL A 43 2.41 -12.16 7.50
N LYS A 44 1.97 -13.41 7.64
CA LYS A 44 0.62 -13.82 8.03
C LYS A 44 0.17 -13.35 9.41
N ARG A 45 1.11 -13.04 10.31
CA ARG A 45 0.80 -12.56 11.67
C ARG A 45 0.34 -11.10 11.71
N LEU A 46 0.55 -10.35 10.61
CA LEU A 46 0.09 -8.98 10.49
C LEU A 46 -1.26 -8.93 9.77
N PRO A 47 -2.16 -8.02 10.19
CA PRO A 47 -3.43 -7.78 9.51
C PRO A 47 -3.24 -7.58 8.00
N GLY A 48 -4.12 -8.17 7.19
CA GLY A 48 -4.06 -8.09 5.73
C GLY A 48 -2.89 -8.80 5.06
N THR A 49 -1.97 -9.42 5.81
CA THR A 49 -0.80 -10.12 5.26
C THR A 49 0.00 -9.25 4.28
N PRO A 50 0.66 -8.17 4.73
CA PRO A 50 1.33 -7.21 3.86
C PRO A 50 2.37 -7.88 2.95
N ASP A 51 2.48 -7.40 1.70
CA ASP A 51 3.39 -7.95 0.68
C ASP A 51 4.85 -7.75 1.04
N ILE A 52 5.15 -6.63 1.74
CA ILE A 52 6.51 -6.29 2.18
C ILE A 52 6.43 -5.69 3.59
N VAL A 53 7.29 -6.15 4.49
CA VAL A 53 7.38 -5.70 5.89
C VAL A 53 8.79 -5.27 6.21
N LEU A 54 8.98 -3.98 6.44
CA LEU A 54 10.24 -3.32 6.78
C LEU A 54 10.29 -3.05 8.28
N ARG A 55 10.70 -4.03 9.09
CA ARG A 55 10.66 -3.93 10.56
C ARG A 55 11.50 -2.78 11.10
N LYS A 56 12.69 -2.55 10.53
CA LYS A 56 13.58 -1.45 10.93
C LYS A 56 12.92 -0.08 10.79
N TYR A 57 12.03 0.05 9.80
CA TYR A 57 11.31 1.27 9.45
C TYR A 57 9.90 1.31 10.04
N GLN A 58 9.49 0.26 10.75
CA GLN A 58 8.12 0.06 11.24
C GLN A 58 7.07 0.28 10.16
N THR A 59 7.39 -0.13 8.93
CA THR A 59 6.59 0.15 7.73
C THR A 59 6.17 -1.13 7.04
N VAL A 60 4.95 -1.15 6.58
CA VAL A 60 4.40 -2.21 5.72
C VAL A 60 3.98 -1.63 4.38
N ILE A 61 4.13 -2.42 3.30
CA ILE A 61 3.72 -2.01 1.96
C ILE A 61 2.75 -3.05 1.42
N PHE A 62 1.60 -2.57 0.96
CA PHE A 62 0.64 -3.32 0.15
C PHE A 62 0.80 -2.93 -1.32
N VAL A 63 0.85 -3.92 -2.20
CA VAL A 63 0.99 -3.74 -3.65
C VAL A 63 -0.31 -4.12 -4.34
N ASN A 64 -1.15 -3.15 -4.57
CA ASN A 64 -2.53 -3.35 -5.00
C ASN A 64 -2.69 -3.32 -6.52
N GLY A 65 -3.31 -4.36 -7.08
CA GLY A 65 -3.80 -4.34 -8.46
C GLY A 65 -4.98 -3.38 -8.61
N CYS A 66 -4.92 -2.49 -9.62
CA CYS A 66 -5.92 -1.43 -9.79
C CYS A 66 -7.35 -1.95 -9.90
N PHE A 67 -7.57 -3.07 -10.57
CA PHE A 67 -8.90 -3.66 -10.73
C PHE A 67 -9.41 -4.27 -9.42
N TRP A 68 -8.59 -5.10 -8.76
CA TRP A 68 -9.02 -5.90 -7.61
C TRP A 68 -9.33 -5.08 -6.36
N HIS A 69 -8.68 -3.93 -6.22
CA HIS A 69 -8.80 -3.04 -5.07
C HIS A 69 -9.53 -1.74 -5.40
N GLY A 70 -10.16 -1.64 -6.58
CA GLY A 70 -11.03 -0.53 -6.96
C GLY A 70 -10.33 0.82 -6.97
N HIS A 71 -9.17 0.93 -7.66
CA HIS A 71 -8.41 2.17 -7.71
C HIS A 71 -9.19 3.29 -8.43
N GLU A 72 -9.75 4.20 -7.66
CA GLU A 72 -10.60 5.29 -8.16
C GLU A 72 -9.82 6.26 -9.05
N GLY A 73 -10.48 6.83 -10.05
CA GLY A 73 -9.84 7.73 -11.02
C GLY A 73 -8.80 7.09 -11.94
N CYS A 74 -8.52 5.79 -11.79
CA CYS A 74 -7.49 5.10 -12.56
C CYS A 74 -8.01 4.58 -13.89
N ARG A 75 -7.33 4.93 -14.99
CA ARG A 75 -7.67 4.43 -16.34
C ARG A 75 -7.63 2.90 -16.47
N TYR A 76 -6.92 2.21 -15.58
CA TYR A 76 -6.81 0.74 -15.56
C TYR A 76 -7.89 0.07 -14.71
N PHE A 77 -8.69 0.85 -13.99
CA PHE A 77 -9.85 0.36 -13.27
C PHE A 77 -11.10 0.56 -14.14
N ARG A 78 -11.67 -0.53 -14.63
CA ARG A 78 -12.94 -0.52 -15.36
C ARG A 78 -13.74 -1.74 -14.98
N LEU A 79 -14.98 -1.53 -14.55
CA LEU A 79 -15.91 -2.62 -14.28
C LEU A 79 -16.23 -3.37 -15.58
N PRO A 80 -16.25 -4.71 -15.55
CA PRO A 80 -16.73 -5.52 -16.69
C PRO A 80 -18.18 -5.18 -17.02
N LYS A 81 -18.55 -5.28 -18.29
CA LYS A 81 -19.94 -5.06 -18.72
C LYS A 81 -20.87 -6.22 -18.36
N SER A 82 -20.33 -7.40 -18.12
CA SER A 82 -21.05 -8.59 -17.67
C SER A 82 -20.93 -8.80 -16.17
N ASN A 83 -22.02 -9.25 -15.52
CA ASN A 83 -22.06 -9.49 -14.07
C ASN A 83 -21.64 -8.26 -13.24
N VAL A 84 -22.10 -7.08 -13.62
CA VAL A 84 -21.71 -5.78 -13.03
C VAL A 84 -21.91 -5.78 -11.52
N ASP A 85 -23.08 -6.20 -11.05
CA ASP A 85 -23.43 -6.21 -9.63
C ASP A 85 -22.49 -7.14 -8.83
N PHE A 86 -22.17 -8.31 -9.37
CA PHE A 86 -21.21 -9.21 -8.74
C PHE A 86 -19.83 -8.54 -8.57
N TRP A 87 -19.33 -7.90 -9.63
CA TRP A 87 -18.03 -7.24 -9.58
C TRP A 87 -18.02 -6.02 -8.67
N LYS A 88 -19.09 -5.22 -8.71
CA LYS A 88 -19.26 -4.06 -7.82
C LYS A 88 -19.21 -4.51 -6.36
N ASN A 89 -20.04 -5.48 -5.98
CA ASN A 89 -20.07 -6.02 -4.62
C ASN A 89 -18.74 -6.65 -4.20
N LYS A 90 -18.07 -7.36 -5.13
CA LYS A 90 -16.77 -7.99 -4.86
C LYS A 90 -15.69 -6.95 -4.57
N ILE A 91 -15.63 -5.89 -5.38
CA ILE A 91 -14.63 -4.82 -5.22
C ILE A 91 -14.92 -4.02 -3.95
N GLU A 92 -16.17 -3.71 -3.65
CA GLU A 92 -16.53 -2.99 -2.43
C GLU A 92 -16.12 -3.77 -1.17
N ARG A 93 -16.42 -5.06 -1.11
CA ARG A 93 -15.94 -5.92 0.00
C ARG A 93 -14.42 -5.94 0.11
N ASN A 94 -13.70 -5.89 -1.01
CA ASN A 94 -12.25 -5.81 -0.98
C ASN A 94 -11.78 -4.48 -0.39
N LYS A 95 -12.37 -3.35 -0.80
CA LYS A 95 -12.06 -2.00 -0.27
C LYS A 95 -12.31 -1.90 1.24
N GLU A 96 -13.47 -2.38 1.69
CA GLU A 96 -13.83 -2.40 3.11
C GLU A 96 -12.84 -3.23 3.94
N ARG A 97 -12.50 -4.42 3.45
CA ARG A 97 -11.49 -5.27 4.09
C ARG A 97 -10.13 -4.55 4.13
N ASP A 98 -9.68 -4.00 3.02
CA ASP A 98 -8.37 -3.34 2.92
C ASP A 98 -8.30 -2.11 3.84
N LEU A 99 -9.39 -1.35 3.95
CA LEU A 99 -9.48 -0.23 4.88
C LEU A 99 -9.36 -0.70 6.35
N ARG A 100 -10.15 -1.71 6.72
CA ARG A 100 -10.13 -2.28 8.07
C ARG A 100 -8.74 -2.82 8.46
N GLU A 101 -8.08 -3.53 7.55
CA GLU A 101 -6.74 -4.07 7.83
C GLU A 101 -5.67 -2.96 7.93
N ARG A 102 -5.80 -1.88 7.17
CA ARG A 102 -4.92 -0.70 7.28
C ARG A 102 -5.10 0.01 8.62
N ILE A 103 -6.33 0.19 9.07
CA ILE A 103 -6.62 0.80 10.39
C ILE A 103 -5.96 -0.03 11.49
N LYS A 104 -6.19 -1.34 11.52
CA LYS A 104 -5.57 -2.23 12.51
C LYS A 104 -4.04 -2.13 12.54
N LEU A 105 -3.41 -2.05 11.37
CA LEU A 105 -1.95 -1.90 11.28
C LEU A 105 -1.48 -0.55 11.84
N ARG A 106 -2.20 0.53 11.58
CA ARG A 106 -1.90 1.85 12.14
C ARG A 106 -2.06 1.86 13.66
N ASP A 107 -3.13 1.25 14.18
CA ASP A 107 -3.37 1.11 15.62
C ASP A 107 -2.25 0.29 16.31
N MET A 108 -1.61 -0.63 15.57
CA MET A 108 -0.42 -1.36 16.02
C MET A 108 0.89 -0.56 15.87
N GLY A 109 0.83 0.72 15.45
CA GLY A 109 1.98 1.59 15.26
C GLY A 109 2.75 1.35 13.95
N TRP A 110 2.16 0.70 12.95
CA TRP A 110 2.80 0.52 11.65
C TRP A 110 2.48 1.65 10.69
N HIS A 111 3.48 2.19 10.03
CA HIS A 111 3.28 3.02 8.84
C HIS A 111 2.82 2.13 7.68
N VAL A 112 1.72 2.50 7.05
CA VAL A 112 1.10 1.71 5.98
C VAL A 112 1.23 2.45 4.66
N ILE A 113 2.02 1.92 3.74
CA ILE A 113 2.17 2.43 2.38
C ILE A 113 1.35 1.54 1.44
N GLN A 114 0.50 2.17 0.64
CA GLN A 114 -0.24 1.52 -0.42
C GLN A 114 0.38 1.89 -1.77
N PHE A 115 0.81 0.89 -2.52
CA PHE A 115 1.41 1.07 -3.84
C PHE A 115 0.52 0.45 -4.91
N TRP A 116 0.20 1.22 -5.95
CA TRP A 116 -0.68 0.76 -7.00
C TRP A 116 0.08 0.21 -8.22
N GLU A 117 -0.45 -0.82 -8.85
CA GLU A 117 0.13 -1.41 -10.07
C GLU A 117 0.39 -0.37 -11.16
N CYS A 118 -0.49 0.62 -11.34
CA CYS A 118 -0.32 1.66 -12.35
C CYS A 118 0.90 2.55 -12.10
N GLN A 119 1.32 2.73 -10.85
CA GLN A 119 2.50 3.49 -10.48
C GLN A 119 3.81 2.81 -10.90
N LEU A 120 3.75 1.52 -11.27
CA LEU A 120 4.88 0.73 -11.74
C LEU A 120 4.97 0.60 -13.26
N LYS A 121 4.13 1.33 -14.01
CA LYS A 121 4.25 1.38 -15.48
C LYS A 121 5.56 2.07 -15.88
N PRO A 122 6.19 1.65 -16.99
CA PRO A 122 7.53 2.13 -17.36
C PRO A 122 7.71 3.65 -17.35
N SER A 123 6.69 4.40 -17.75
CA SER A 123 6.74 5.87 -17.86
C SER A 123 6.82 6.61 -16.51
N VAL A 124 6.34 6.00 -15.41
CA VAL A 124 6.24 6.66 -14.10
C VAL A 124 6.93 5.87 -12.98
N ARG A 125 7.45 4.71 -13.30
CA ARG A 125 8.02 3.77 -12.32
C ARG A 125 9.15 4.36 -11.52
N ASN A 126 10.11 4.97 -12.19
CA ASN A 126 11.33 5.48 -11.53
C ASN A 126 11.00 6.60 -10.55
N GLU A 127 10.12 7.50 -10.94
CA GLU A 127 9.65 8.59 -10.08
C GLU A 127 8.96 8.03 -8.82
N ASN A 128 8.00 7.13 -9.00
CA ASN A 128 7.27 6.53 -7.87
C ASN A 128 8.16 5.69 -6.95
N LEU A 129 9.12 4.95 -7.51
CA LEU A 129 10.07 4.19 -6.70
C LEU A 129 11.05 5.09 -5.93
N ASN A 130 11.49 6.19 -6.53
CA ASN A 130 12.30 7.20 -5.83
C ASN A 130 11.49 7.90 -4.72
N GLY A 131 10.21 8.20 -4.96
CA GLY A 131 9.30 8.70 -3.93
C GLY A 131 9.15 7.73 -2.76
N LEU A 132 9.04 6.42 -3.05
CA LEU A 132 9.03 5.39 -2.00
C LEU A 132 10.33 5.39 -1.17
N LEU A 133 11.50 5.54 -1.81
CA LEU A 133 12.79 5.65 -1.13
C LEU A 133 12.83 6.86 -0.20
N PHE A 134 12.42 8.02 -0.70
CA PHE A 134 12.36 9.24 0.09
C PHE A 134 11.47 9.06 1.32
N THR A 135 10.26 8.54 1.14
CA THR A 135 9.32 8.28 2.23
C THR A 135 9.91 7.33 3.28
N LEU A 136 10.54 6.23 2.86
CA LEU A 136 11.13 5.28 3.80
C LEU A 136 12.30 5.87 4.59
N ASN A 137 13.13 6.69 3.96
CA ASN A 137 14.23 7.36 4.65
C ASN A 137 13.71 8.41 5.64
N HIS A 138 12.69 9.16 5.28
CA HIS A 138 12.04 10.13 6.17
C HIS A 138 11.45 9.45 7.40
N LEU A 139 10.63 8.42 7.21
CA LEU A 139 10.07 7.62 8.31
C LEU A 139 11.14 6.99 9.21
N PHE A 140 12.28 6.63 8.65
CA PHE A 140 13.39 6.14 9.45
C PHE A 140 13.98 7.21 10.36
N LEU A 141 14.19 8.42 9.82
CA LEU A 141 14.72 9.55 10.58
C LEU A 141 13.75 10.00 11.67
N GLU A 142 12.45 10.07 11.38
CA GLU A 142 11.43 10.38 12.38
C GLU A 142 11.41 9.34 13.51
N ASN A 143 11.35 8.05 13.18
CA ASN A 143 11.41 6.98 14.19
C ASN A 143 12.71 6.98 15.00
N PHE A 144 13.83 7.38 14.38
CA PHE A 144 15.11 7.52 15.05
C PHE A 144 15.08 8.68 16.02
N ALA A 145 14.59 9.84 15.59
CA ALA A 145 14.48 11.05 16.43
C ALA A 145 13.60 10.80 17.66
N VAL A 146 12.41 10.18 17.47
CA VAL A 146 11.50 9.83 18.58
C VAL A 146 12.19 8.89 19.59
N ARG A 147 12.89 7.86 19.12
CA ARG A 147 13.60 6.92 20.02
C ARG A 147 14.73 7.60 20.78
N HIS A 148 15.47 8.50 20.14
CA HIS A 148 16.52 9.27 20.79
C HIS A 148 15.97 10.24 21.81
N ALA A 149 14.91 10.96 21.51
CA ALA A 149 14.24 11.86 22.46
C ALA A 149 13.77 11.12 23.73
N VAL A 150 13.22 9.91 23.56
CA VAL A 150 12.81 9.07 24.71
C VAL A 150 14.00 8.57 25.52
N LEU A 151 15.12 8.21 24.86
CA LEU A 151 16.29 7.67 25.55
C LEU A 151 17.10 8.73 26.32
N TYR A 152 17.12 9.96 25.81
CA TYR A 152 17.95 11.06 26.38
C TYR A 152 17.14 12.10 27.15
N GLY A 153 15.84 11.89 27.36
CA GLY A 153 15.01 12.76 28.21
C GLY A 153 14.77 14.18 27.66
N GLU A 154 15.12 14.44 26.41
CA GLU A 154 14.91 15.74 25.79
C GLU A 154 13.51 15.82 25.15
N GLY A 155 12.62 16.59 25.79
CA GLY A 155 11.55 17.28 25.08
C GLY A 155 10.26 16.52 24.78
N SER A 156 9.62 15.90 25.78
CA SER A 156 8.20 15.47 25.64
C SER A 156 7.24 16.62 25.27
N ARG A 157 7.66 17.88 25.38
CA ARG A 157 6.83 19.05 25.05
C ARG A 157 6.86 19.47 23.59
N GLU A 158 8.02 19.43 22.92
CA GLU A 158 8.11 19.85 21.51
C GLU A 158 7.55 18.81 20.54
N LEU A 159 7.74 17.52 20.81
CA LEU A 159 7.19 16.44 19.95
C LEU A 159 5.66 16.39 19.95
N ASN A 160 5.03 16.78 21.08
CA ASN A 160 3.57 16.90 21.14
C ASN A 160 3.05 18.12 20.36
N LEU A 161 3.83 19.18 20.19
CA LEU A 161 3.47 20.34 19.37
C LEU A 161 3.51 20.00 17.88
N ILE A 162 4.56 19.35 17.40
CA ILE A 162 4.71 18.92 16.00
C ILE A 162 3.62 17.91 15.63
N ALA A 163 3.32 16.94 16.49
CA ALA A 163 2.24 15.96 16.26
C ALA A 163 0.84 16.58 16.32
N ALA A 164 0.67 17.73 16.95
CA ALA A 164 -0.60 18.47 16.99
C ALA A 164 -0.79 19.33 15.74
N GLU A 165 0.28 19.88 15.18
CA GLU A 165 0.24 20.66 13.92
C GLU A 165 -0.09 19.78 12.72
N ASP A 166 0.50 18.58 12.60
CA ASP A 166 0.17 17.61 11.54
C ASP A 166 -1.28 17.15 11.58
N LYS A 167 -1.90 17.04 12.75
CA LYS A 167 -3.32 16.69 12.87
C LYS A 167 -4.25 17.77 12.35
N THR A 168 -3.87 19.04 12.51
CA THR A 168 -4.70 20.18 12.08
C THR A 168 -4.62 20.42 10.57
N GLU A 169 -3.53 20.06 9.91
CA GLU A 169 -3.43 20.11 8.45
C GLU A 169 -4.23 18.97 7.77
N TYR A 170 -4.24 17.78 8.38
CA TYR A 170 -4.97 16.62 7.85
C TYR A 170 -6.49 16.73 7.94
N GLU A 171 -7.02 17.56 8.87
CA GLU A 171 -8.47 17.82 8.99
C GLU A 171 -8.98 18.87 8.00
N LYS A 172 -8.11 19.72 7.44
CA LYS A 172 -8.50 20.75 6.47
C LYS A 172 -8.73 20.23 5.05
N ASP A 173 -8.23 19.04 4.73
CA ASP A 173 -8.34 18.42 3.41
C ASP A 173 -9.45 17.36 3.29
N LYS A 174 -10.43 17.33 4.21
CA LYS A 174 -11.63 16.52 4.05
C LYS A 174 -12.60 17.21 3.09
N PRO A 175 -12.88 16.64 1.91
CA PRO A 175 -13.99 17.12 1.10
C PRO A 175 -15.32 16.89 1.83
N LEU A 176 -16.19 17.90 1.78
CA LEU A 176 -17.59 17.89 2.23
C LEU A 176 -18.41 16.82 1.51
#